data_ff8ca72962524acccaaca440ac1d907f
#
_entry.id   ff8ca72962524acccaaca440ac1d907f
#
_cell.length_a   1.000
_cell.length_b   1.000
_cell.length_c   1.000
_cell.angle_alpha   90.00
_cell.angle_beta   90.00
_cell.angle_gamma   90.00
#
_symmetry.space_group_name_H-M   'P 1'
#
loop_
_entity.id
_entity.type
_entity.pdbx_description
1 polymer ?
#
loop_
_entity_poly.entity_id
_entity_poly.type
_entity_poly.pdbx_seq_one_letter_code
_entity_poly.pdbx_strand_id
1 'polypeptide(L)'
;MKAKIITYSTEKLTPTQRSILSKRINGYLDKSNKAKYKYKREGTITKLPHIKISNKTFIIKEKDFPLIHKTIKQLKATIKAWNIEIKKL
;
A
#
# COMPACT_ATOMS: atom_id res chain seq x y z
N MET A 1 -1.51 14.89 15.38
CA MET A 1 -2.08 14.77 14.02
C MET A 1 -2.90 13.49 13.94
N LYS A 2 -4.04 13.57 13.31
CA LYS A 2 -4.90 12.39 13.12
C LYS A 2 -4.35 11.49 12.05
N ALA A 3 -4.22 10.21 12.36
CA ALA A 3 -3.68 9.21 11.46
C ALA A 3 -4.48 7.91 11.59
N LYS A 4 -4.18 6.96 10.72
CA LYS A 4 -4.75 5.61 10.77
C LYS A 4 -3.65 4.59 10.65
N ILE A 5 -3.73 3.57 11.48
CA ILE A 5 -2.96 2.34 11.33
C ILE A 5 -3.80 1.42 10.45
N ILE A 6 -3.19 0.92 9.40
CA ILE A 6 -3.89 0.08 8.43
C ILE A 6 -3.17 -1.24 8.30
N THR A 7 -3.94 -2.32 8.32
CA THR A 7 -3.43 -3.65 7.98
C THR A 7 -4.40 -4.29 6.97
N TYR A 8 -3.85 -5.03 6.02
CA TYR A 8 -4.69 -5.74 5.06
C TYR A 8 -4.27 -7.19 4.94
N SER A 9 -5.23 -8.03 4.55
CA SER A 9 -5.02 -9.47 4.40
C SER A 9 -5.27 -9.87 2.95
N THR A 10 -4.44 -10.76 2.44
CA THR A 10 -4.52 -11.30 1.08
C THR A 10 -4.86 -12.79 1.06
N GLU A 11 -5.34 -13.34 2.17
CA GLU A 11 -5.60 -14.77 2.30
C GLU A 11 -6.56 -15.32 1.24
N LYS A 12 -7.56 -14.50 0.86
CA LYS A 12 -8.58 -14.89 -0.11
C LYS A 12 -8.18 -14.60 -1.56
N LEU A 13 -7.00 -14.05 -1.78
CA LEU A 13 -6.54 -13.69 -3.12
C LEU A 13 -5.68 -14.78 -3.72
N THR A 14 -5.74 -14.91 -5.06
CA THR A 14 -4.83 -15.77 -5.79
C THR A 14 -3.40 -15.20 -5.73
N PRO A 15 -2.36 -16.02 -5.98
CA PRO A 15 -0.99 -15.51 -6.04
C PRO A 15 -0.83 -14.33 -7.02
N THR A 16 -1.49 -14.38 -8.17
CA THR A 16 -1.46 -13.31 -9.16
C THR A 16 -2.06 -12.02 -8.59
N GLN A 17 -3.22 -12.12 -7.93
CA GLN A 17 -3.87 -10.96 -7.30
C GLN A 17 -3.03 -10.37 -6.17
N ARG A 18 -2.38 -11.21 -5.37
CA ARG A 18 -1.47 -10.77 -4.31
C ARG A 18 -0.32 -9.95 -4.88
N SER A 19 0.27 -10.44 -5.96
CA SER A 19 1.36 -9.74 -6.63
C SER A 19 0.91 -8.37 -7.18
N ILE A 20 -0.24 -8.34 -7.83
CA ILE A 20 -0.80 -7.09 -8.37
C ILE A 20 -1.06 -6.08 -7.26
N LEU A 21 -1.68 -6.51 -6.16
CA LEU A 21 -1.99 -5.62 -5.04
C LEU A 21 -0.72 -5.08 -4.40
N SER A 22 0.26 -5.93 -4.15
CA SER A 22 1.54 -5.51 -3.57
C SER A 22 2.23 -4.46 -4.44
N LYS A 23 2.23 -4.65 -5.75
CA LYS A 23 2.82 -3.68 -6.68
C LYS A 23 2.07 -2.36 -6.70
N ARG A 24 0.73 -2.38 -6.62
CA ARG A 24 -0.08 -1.17 -6.59
C ARG A 24 0.13 -0.35 -5.32
N ILE A 25 0.33 -1.02 -4.20
CA ILE A 25 0.53 -0.36 -2.90
C ILE A 25 1.98 0.11 -2.76
N ASN A 26 2.94 -0.78 -2.98
CA ASN A 26 4.35 -0.53 -2.65
C ASN A 26 5.19 -0.07 -3.84
N GLY A 27 4.64 -0.11 -5.06
CA GLY A 27 5.43 0.13 -6.24
C GLY A 27 6.32 -1.06 -6.57
N TYR A 28 7.08 -0.95 -7.62
CA TYR A 28 7.98 -2.01 -8.06
C TYR A 28 9.01 -1.47 -9.03
N LEU A 29 10.05 -2.26 -9.27
CA LEU A 29 11.06 -1.95 -10.27
C LEU A 29 10.65 -2.63 -11.58
N ASP A 30 10.31 -1.82 -12.59
CA ASP A 30 9.95 -2.31 -13.91
C ASP A 30 11.24 -2.46 -14.74
N LYS A 31 11.44 -3.66 -15.27
CA LYS A 31 12.59 -3.98 -16.11
C LYS A 31 12.11 -4.21 -17.54
N SER A 32 12.60 -3.41 -18.48
CA SER A 32 12.26 -3.54 -19.89
C SER A 32 13.49 -3.84 -20.73
N ASN A 33 13.28 -4.30 -21.98
CA ASN A 33 14.36 -4.62 -22.92
C ASN A 33 15.43 -5.50 -22.31
N LYS A 34 15.04 -6.70 -21.80
CA LYS A 34 15.94 -7.67 -21.17
C LYS A 34 16.76 -7.05 -20.02
N ALA A 35 16.09 -6.24 -19.19
CA ALA A 35 16.68 -5.54 -18.07
C ALA A 35 17.69 -4.45 -18.46
N LYS A 36 17.70 -4.05 -19.71
CA LYS A 36 18.56 -2.95 -20.19
C LYS A 36 18.13 -1.61 -19.59
N TYR A 37 16.81 -1.41 -19.39
CA TYR A 37 16.25 -0.22 -18.75
C TYR A 37 15.48 -0.64 -17.51
N LYS A 38 15.68 0.13 -16.43
CA LYS A 38 15.00 -0.09 -15.15
C LYS A 38 14.22 1.17 -14.81
N TYR A 39 12.91 1.03 -14.61
CA TYR A 39 12.04 2.13 -14.23
C TYR A 39 11.42 1.83 -12.88
N LYS A 40 11.56 2.77 -11.94
CA LYS A 40 10.89 2.68 -10.65
C LYS A 40 9.45 3.11 -10.82
N ARG A 41 8.52 2.20 -10.54
CA ARG A 41 7.09 2.48 -10.54
C ARG A 41 6.64 2.77 -9.12
N GLU A 42 6.06 3.95 -8.93
CA GLU A 42 5.58 4.36 -7.63
C GLU A 42 4.30 3.61 -7.27
N GLY A 43 4.18 3.21 -5.99
CA GLY A 43 2.94 2.65 -5.46
C GLY A 43 2.10 3.73 -4.79
N THR A 44 0.88 3.38 -4.40
CA THR A 44 -0.02 4.32 -3.73
C THR A 44 0.58 4.83 -2.43
N ILE A 45 1.16 3.93 -1.61
CA ILE A 45 1.73 4.31 -0.31
C ILE A 45 3.04 5.08 -0.46
N THR A 46 3.84 4.81 -1.50
CA THR A 46 5.14 5.46 -1.66
C THR A 46 5.03 6.94 -1.99
N LYS A 47 3.88 7.38 -2.50
CA LYS A 47 3.61 8.79 -2.81
C LYS A 47 3.09 9.57 -1.61
N LEU A 48 2.84 8.90 -0.50
CA LEU A 48 2.23 9.51 0.68
C LEU A 48 3.20 9.46 1.86
N PRO A 49 3.12 10.46 2.77
CA PRO A 49 3.80 10.33 4.05
C PRO A 49 3.27 9.09 4.78
N HIS A 50 4.17 8.21 5.21
CA HIS A 50 3.76 6.97 5.87
C HIS A 50 4.89 6.41 6.73
N ILE A 51 4.51 5.54 7.67
CA ILE A 51 5.44 4.72 8.46
C ILE A 51 5.09 3.27 8.16
N LYS A 52 6.04 2.53 7.61
CA LYS A 52 5.85 1.11 7.32
C LYS A 52 6.21 0.29 8.55
N ILE A 53 5.23 -0.45 9.07
CA ILE A 53 5.44 -1.31 10.24
C ILE A 53 5.81 -2.72 9.80
N SER A 54 5.11 -3.22 8.78
CA SER A 54 5.39 -4.53 8.17
C SER A 54 4.96 -4.49 6.70
N ASN A 55 5.10 -5.61 6.00
CA ASN A 55 4.74 -5.67 4.57
C ASN A 55 3.27 -5.31 4.30
N LYS A 56 2.39 -5.52 5.28
CA LYS A 56 0.95 -5.31 5.11
C LYS A 56 0.37 -4.36 6.16
N THR A 57 1.22 -3.70 6.93
CA THR A 57 0.78 -2.80 8.00
C THR A 57 1.56 -1.50 7.93
N PHE A 58 0.86 -0.39 7.90
CA PHE A 58 1.48 0.93 7.83
C PHE A 58 0.58 2.00 8.45
N ILE A 59 1.18 3.15 8.76
CA ILE A 59 0.49 4.32 9.31
C ILE A 59 0.48 5.40 8.24
N ILE A 60 -0.69 6.00 8.01
CA ILE A 60 -0.85 7.12 7.08
C ILE A 60 -1.68 8.23 7.74
N LYS A 61 -1.68 9.40 7.14
CA LYS A 61 -2.58 10.47 7.57
C LYS A 61 -4.03 10.06 7.33
N GLU A 62 -4.92 10.48 8.24
CA GLU A 62 -6.35 10.17 8.12
C GLU A 62 -6.91 10.61 6.77
N LYS A 63 -6.50 11.77 6.28
CA LYS A 63 -6.99 12.31 5.00
C LYS A 63 -6.62 11.46 3.78
N ASP A 64 -5.57 10.64 3.88
CA ASP A 64 -5.10 9.79 2.79
C ASP A 64 -5.74 8.41 2.79
N PHE A 65 -6.50 8.08 3.83
CA PHE A 65 -7.14 6.78 3.98
C PHE A 65 -8.06 6.40 2.82
N PRO A 66 -8.93 7.28 2.29
CA PRO A 66 -9.81 6.91 1.18
C PRO A 66 -9.07 6.39 -0.04
N LEU A 67 -7.90 6.94 -0.35
CA LEU A 67 -7.10 6.51 -1.48
C LEU A 67 -6.56 5.09 -1.30
N ILE A 68 -6.01 4.80 -0.12
CA ILE A 68 -5.50 3.46 0.20
C ILE A 68 -6.64 2.45 0.28
N HIS A 69 -7.75 2.82 0.91
CA HIS A 69 -8.93 1.96 1.02
C HIS A 69 -9.44 1.54 -0.36
N LYS A 70 -9.54 2.49 -1.29
CA LYS A 70 -9.96 2.22 -2.66
C LYS A 70 -9.01 1.24 -3.34
N THR A 71 -7.71 1.46 -3.23
CA THR A 71 -6.69 0.60 -3.84
C THR A 71 -6.80 -0.84 -3.34
N ILE A 72 -6.93 -1.03 -2.03
CA ILE A 72 -7.02 -2.36 -1.42
C ILE A 72 -8.33 -3.05 -1.81
N LYS A 73 -9.44 -2.32 -1.79
CA LYS A 73 -10.76 -2.89 -2.10
C LYS A 73 -10.94 -3.25 -3.56
N GLN A 74 -10.19 -2.67 -4.48
CA GLN A 74 -10.28 -3.01 -5.91
C GLN A 74 -10.03 -4.49 -6.17
N LEU A 75 -9.18 -5.13 -5.39
CA LEU A 75 -8.89 -6.56 -5.52
C LEU A 75 -9.59 -7.41 -4.46
N LYS A 76 -10.56 -6.82 -3.75
CA LYS A 76 -11.37 -7.52 -2.74
C LYS A 76 -10.55 -8.06 -1.56
N ALA A 77 -9.41 -7.46 -1.28
CA ALA A 77 -8.64 -7.78 -0.08
C ALA A 77 -9.37 -7.26 1.17
N THR A 78 -9.12 -7.90 2.29
CA THR A 78 -9.68 -7.46 3.58
C THR A 78 -8.79 -6.37 4.17
N ILE A 79 -9.42 -5.30 4.65
CA ILE A 79 -8.71 -4.18 5.26
C ILE A 79 -9.24 -3.95 6.67
N LYS A 80 -8.31 -3.67 7.60
CA LYS A 80 -8.63 -3.23 8.96
C LYS A 80 -7.89 -1.93 9.22
N ALA A 81 -8.56 -0.99 9.86
CA ALA A 81 -7.98 0.32 10.15
C ALA A 81 -8.43 0.80 11.53
N TRP A 82 -7.52 1.49 12.22
CA TRP A 82 -7.79 2.08 13.53
C TRP A 82 -7.36 3.53 13.50
N ASN A 83 -8.15 4.37 14.16
CA ASN A 83 -7.79 5.77 14.34
C ASN A 83 -6.74 5.89 15.43
N ILE A 84 -5.72 6.68 15.17
CA ILE A 84 -4.66 6.95 16.15
C ILE A 84 -4.31 8.43 16.12
N GLU A 85 -3.63 8.88 17.16
CA GLU A 85 -3.09 10.23 17.25
C GLU A 85 -1.58 10.12 17.30
N ILE A 86 -0.88 10.86 16.44
CA ILE A 86 0.59 10.86 16.39
C ILE A 86 1.10 12.30 16.33
N LYS A 87 2.35 12.49 16.68
CA LYS A 87 2.94 13.83 16.64
C LYS A 87 3.25 14.24 15.21
N LYS A 88 3.76 13.30 14.40
CA LYS A 88 4.28 13.63 13.08
C LYS A 88 4.45 12.36 12.25
N LEU A 89 4.30 12.49 10.95
CA LEU A 89 4.60 11.44 9.98
C LEU A 89 5.87 11.74 9.20
#